data_da0168149d57496c55c25d6f179d3a3e
#
_entry.id   da0168149d57496c55c25d6f179d3a3e
#
_cell.length_a   1.000
_cell.length_b   1.000
_cell.length_c   1.000
_cell.angle_alpha   90.00
_cell.angle_beta   90.00
_cell.angle_gamma   90.00
#
_symmetry.space_group_name_H-M   'P 1'
#
loop_
_entity.id
_entity.type
_entity.pdbx_description
1 polymer ?
#
loop_
_entity_poly.entity_id
_entity_poly.type
_entity_poly.pdbx_seq_one_letter_code
_entity_poly.pdbx_strand_id
1 'polypeptide(L)'
;MKLNKSQWQLDFKSSIIIPCIIAITLITILLFIFPSIRYSALFSAQAENYSQNIIRQTNLGISQSLHQFETKVKNLIDDPEIRNFIISNESTDDFQYSFQNIIESYFQVNSLDAYYLEGLDLYLLHKKGSLHYGYKNTSLSDIQTSPYYRNALIYPTNLNWLPYNQKEECLELSMCIYNYTDYSLEGIVVIRLSQSFLLDKFQNLNIINADCMYILNENRQIICSTDISLLGNVFDGFELS
;
A
#
# COMPACT_ATOMS: atom_id res chain seq x y z
N MET A 1 63.57 -50.40 -44.05
CA MET A 1 62.27 -49.95 -43.49
C MET A 1 62.21 -48.44 -43.73
N LYS A 2 61.61 -47.94 -44.81
CA LYS A 2 61.49 -46.51 -45.11
C LYS A 2 60.22 -46.00 -44.49
N LEU A 3 60.35 -45.40 -43.35
CA LEU A 3 59.25 -44.66 -42.69
C LEU A 3 58.85 -43.49 -43.59
N ASN A 4 57.58 -43.47 -43.95
CA ASN A 4 56.96 -42.55 -44.90
C ASN A 4 56.99 -41.13 -44.34
N LYS A 5 57.79 -40.25 -44.98
CA LYS A 5 58.01 -38.85 -44.59
C LYS A 5 56.70 -38.03 -44.43
N SER A 6 55.62 -38.50 -45.05
CA SER A 6 54.30 -37.88 -44.96
C SER A 6 53.55 -38.16 -43.67
N GLN A 7 53.78 -39.33 -43.05
CA GLN A 7 53.19 -39.67 -41.74
C GLN A 7 53.81 -38.86 -40.60
N TRP A 8 55.14 -38.67 -40.64
CA TRP A 8 55.81 -37.82 -39.67
C TRP A 8 55.42 -36.36 -39.71
N GLN A 9 55.11 -35.80 -40.87
CA GLN A 9 54.64 -34.42 -40.99
C GLN A 9 53.16 -34.25 -40.52
N LEU A 10 52.33 -35.30 -40.68
CA LEU A 10 50.97 -35.29 -40.20
C LEU A 10 50.95 -35.43 -38.67
N ASP A 11 51.74 -36.30 -38.07
CA ASP A 11 51.83 -36.47 -36.61
C ASP A 11 52.40 -35.23 -35.93
N PHE A 12 53.40 -34.59 -36.51
CA PHE A 12 53.98 -33.36 -35.97
C PHE A 12 53.02 -32.17 -36.03
N LYS A 13 52.28 -32.04 -37.14
CA LYS A 13 51.25 -31.00 -37.27
C LYS A 13 50.09 -31.20 -36.30
N SER A 14 49.61 -32.44 -36.16
CA SER A 14 48.52 -32.71 -35.22
C SER A 14 48.95 -32.55 -33.75
N SER A 15 50.18 -32.87 -33.43
CA SER A 15 50.76 -32.75 -32.07
C SER A 15 50.91 -31.30 -31.61
N ILE A 16 50.95 -30.31 -32.51
CA ILE A 16 51.02 -28.88 -32.15
C ILE A 16 49.65 -28.22 -32.30
N ILE A 17 48.91 -28.58 -33.36
CA ILE A 17 47.61 -27.92 -33.65
C ILE A 17 46.56 -28.25 -32.59
N ILE A 18 46.50 -29.52 -32.13
CA ILE A 18 45.49 -29.93 -31.13
C ILE A 18 45.64 -29.18 -29.79
N PRO A 19 46.85 -29.10 -29.15
CA PRO A 19 47.02 -28.35 -27.92
C PRO A 19 46.80 -26.84 -28.11
N CYS A 20 47.13 -26.26 -29.29
CA CYS A 20 46.82 -24.87 -29.59
C CYS A 20 45.32 -24.60 -29.67
N ILE A 21 44.55 -25.47 -30.31
CA ILE A 21 43.08 -25.36 -30.36
C ILE A 21 42.50 -25.50 -28.95
N ILE A 22 42.98 -26.49 -28.17
CA ILE A 22 42.51 -26.65 -26.76
C ILE A 22 42.83 -25.41 -25.93
N ALA A 23 44.04 -24.86 -26.03
CA ALA A 23 44.42 -23.64 -25.31
C ALA A 23 43.55 -22.42 -25.70
N ILE A 24 43.30 -22.22 -27.01
CA ILE A 24 42.47 -21.15 -27.52
C ILE A 24 41.03 -21.32 -27.04
N THR A 25 40.46 -22.51 -27.10
CA THR A 25 39.09 -22.77 -26.62
C THR A 25 38.99 -22.57 -25.13
N LEU A 26 39.97 -22.97 -24.35
CA LEU A 26 40.01 -22.81 -22.91
C LEU A 26 40.12 -21.32 -22.51
N ILE A 27 40.95 -20.55 -23.20
CA ILE A 27 41.08 -19.09 -23.00
C ILE A 27 39.76 -18.41 -23.41
N THR A 28 39.13 -18.81 -24.51
CA THR A 28 37.85 -18.24 -24.94
C THR A 28 36.74 -18.52 -23.91
N ILE A 29 36.64 -19.73 -23.40
CA ILE A 29 35.72 -20.12 -22.34
C ILE A 29 35.97 -19.25 -21.09
N LEU A 30 37.22 -19.10 -20.67
CA LEU A 30 37.58 -18.32 -19.49
C LEU A 30 37.23 -16.83 -19.66
N LEU A 31 37.48 -16.26 -20.85
CA LEU A 31 37.22 -14.86 -21.14
C LEU A 31 35.73 -14.51 -21.28
N PHE A 32 34.88 -15.49 -21.70
CA PHE A 32 33.46 -15.23 -21.92
C PHE A 32 32.57 -15.75 -20.77
N ILE A 33 32.84 -16.95 -20.27
CA ILE A 33 31.97 -17.54 -19.24
C ILE A 33 32.19 -16.90 -17.88
N PHE A 34 33.41 -16.63 -17.48
CA PHE A 34 33.70 -16.06 -16.17
C PHE A 34 33.16 -14.64 -15.98
N PRO A 35 33.36 -13.70 -16.91
CA PRO A 35 32.70 -12.40 -16.86
C PRO A 35 31.17 -12.50 -16.90
N SER A 36 30.61 -13.39 -17.74
CA SER A 36 29.15 -13.54 -17.87
C SER A 36 28.50 -13.92 -16.54
N ILE A 37 29.10 -14.89 -15.81
CA ILE A 37 28.61 -15.29 -14.48
C ILE A 37 28.72 -14.12 -13.48
N ARG A 38 29.82 -13.38 -13.50
CA ARG A 38 30.04 -12.23 -12.63
C ARG A 38 29.06 -11.09 -12.94
N TYR A 39 28.84 -10.79 -14.23
CA TYR A 39 27.87 -9.74 -14.64
C TYR A 39 26.45 -10.16 -14.29
N SER A 40 26.07 -11.41 -14.47
CA SER A 40 24.75 -11.89 -14.08
C SER A 40 24.50 -11.73 -12.57
N ALA A 41 25.46 -12.13 -11.74
CA ALA A 41 25.37 -11.99 -10.28
C ALA A 41 25.30 -10.51 -9.83
N LEU A 42 26.12 -9.64 -10.44
CA LEU A 42 26.10 -8.21 -10.16
C LEU A 42 24.78 -7.56 -10.60
N PHE A 43 24.27 -7.95 -11.77
CA PHE A 43 23.00 -7.43 -12.28
C PHE A 43 21.82 -7.86 -11.40
N SER A 44 21.80 -9.12 -10.96
CA SER A 44 20.77 -9.61 -10.03
C SER A 44 20.81 -8.86 -8.69
N ALA A 45 22.00 -8.66 -8.12
CA ALA A 45 22.15 -7.90 -6.87
C ALA A 45 21.76 -6.42 -7.02
N GLN A 46 22.07 -5.80 -8.17
CA GLN A 46 21.64 -4.43 -8.45
C GLN A 46 20.12 -4.35 -8.64
N ALA A 47 19.51 -5.30 -9.35
CA ALA A 47 18.07 -5.35 -9.55
C ALA A 47 17.33 -5.53 -8.21
N GLU A 48 17.83 -6.40 -7.34
CA GLU A 48 17.28 -6.59 -6.00
C GLU A 48 17.38 -5.31 -5.15
N ASN A 49 18.55 -4.69 -5.08
CA ASN A 49 18.75 -3.43 -4.36
C ASN A 49 17.84 -2.32 -4.92
N TYR A 50 17.68 -2.24 -6.24
CA TYR A 50 16.78 -1.28 -6.87
C TYR A 50 15.33 -1.53 -6.47
N SER A 51 14.87 -2.77 -6.53
CA SER A 51 13.51 -3.16 -6.11
C SER A 51 13.25 -2.85 -4.64
N GLN A 52 14.20 -3.19 -3.75
CA GLN A 52 14.10 -2.87 -2.32
C GLN A 52 14.02 -1.37 -2.06
N ASN A 53 14.80 -0.56 -2.77
CA ASN A 53 14.76 0.90 -2.65
C ASN A 53 13.43 1.47 -3.12
N ILE A 54 12.87 0.96 -4.23
CA ILE A 54 11.54 1.36 -4.71
C ILE A 54 10.48 1.01 -3.67
N ILE A 55 10.45 -0.22 -3.16
CA ILE A 55 9.49 -0.65 -2.13
C ILE A 55 9.59 0.27 -0.91
N ARG A 56 10.81 0.56 -0.45
CA ARG A 56 11.04 1.46 0.69
C ARG A 56 10.51 2.87 0.42
N GLN A 57 10.80 3.44 -0.74
CA GLN A 57 10.32 4.78 -1.12
C GLN A 57 8.79 4.80 -1.22
N THR A 58 8.19 3.77 -1.78
CA THR A 58 6.73 3.64 -1.87
C THR A 58 6.09 3.55 -0.49
N ASN A 59 6.63 2.73 0.40
CA ASN A 59 6.14 2.63 1.78
C ASN A 59 6.22 3.98 2.51
N LEU A 60 7.31 4.73 2.34
CA LEU A 60 7.44 6.08 2.89
C LEU A 60 6.41 7.03 2.29
N GLY A 61 6.19 6.99 0.98
CA GLY A 61 5.20 7.80 0.29
C GLY A 61 3.76 7.48 0.74
N ILE A 62 3.42 6.21 0.93
CA ILE A 62 2.13 5.77 1.46
C ILE A 62 1.96 6.26 2.89
N SER A 63 2.95 6.00 3.76
CA SER A 63 2.91 6.45 5.16
C SER A 63 2.75 7.96 5.29
N GLN A 64 3.44 8.73 4.46
CA GLN A 64 3.32 10.19 4.44
C GLN A 64 1.93 10.63 3.97
N SER A 65 1.37 10.00 2.93
CA SER A 65 0.03 10.32 2.44
C SER A 65 -1.05 10.00 3.48
N LEU A 66 -0.92 8.85 4.17
CA LEU A 66 -1.81 8.46 5.25
C LEU A 66 -1.74 9.44 6.44
N HIS A 67 -0.53 9.84 6.83
CA HIS A 67 -0.34 10.81 7.90
C HIS A 67 -0.92 12.19 7.56
N GLN A 68 -0.75 12.65 6.32
CA GLN A 68 -1.37 13.89 5.83
C GLN A 68 -2.90 13.79 5.86
N PHE A 69 -3.45 12.68 5.42
CA PHE A 69 -4.89 12.43 5.46
C PHE A 69 -5.40 12.38 6.90
N GLU A 70 -4.75 11.66 7.80
CA GLU A 70 -5.07 11.61 9.22
C GLU A 70 -5.06 13.01 9.86
N THR A 71 -4.05 13.82 9.53
CA THR A 71 -3.96 15.20 10.02
C THR A 71 -5.14 16.05 9.54
N LYS A 72 -5.56 15.90 8.29
CA LYS A 72 -6.76 16.60 7.77
C LYS A 72 -8.02 16.19 8.50
N VAL A 73 -8.19 14.89 8.77
CA VAL A 73 -9.35 14.38 9.52
C VAL A 73 -9.35 14.91 10.94
N LYS A 74 -8.21 14.93 11.61
CA LYS A 74 -8.08 15.51 12.97
C LYS A 74 -8.45 16.99 12.95
N ASN A 75 -7.91 17.76 12.01
CA ASN A 75 -8.23 19.18 11.88
C ASN A 75 -9.72 19.41 11.58
N LEU A 76 -10.35 18.55 10.77
CA LEU A 76 -11.78 18.59 10.52
C LEU A 76 -12.60 18.37 11.79
N ILE A 77 -12.25 17.35 12.59
CA ILE A 77 -12.95 17.07 13.86
C ILE A 77 -12.73 18.19 14.86
N ASP A 78 -11.60 18.88 14.78
CA ASP A 78 -11.25 20.02 15.64
C ASP A 78 -11.80 21.36 15.12
N ASP A 79 -12.50 21.35 13.99
CA ASP A 79 -13.18 22.54 13.49
C ASP A 79 -14.14 23.12 14.53
N PRO A 80 -14.12 24.46 14.78
CA PRO A 80 -14.94 25.07 15.81
C PRO A 80 -16.45 24.84 15.63
N GLU A 81 -16.95 24.79 14.40
CA GLU A 81 -18.37 24.55 14.14
C GLU A 81 -18.74 23.09 14.47
N ILE A 82 -17.91 22.12 14.07
CA ILE A 82 -18.11 20.70 14.41
C ILE A 82 -18.01 20.52 15.93
N ARG A 83 -17.04 21.13 16.59
CA ARG A 83 -16.90 21.06 18.04
C ARG A 83 -18.10 21.66 18.79
N ASN A 84 -18.57 22.82 18.34
CA ASN A 84 -19.77 23.44 18.90
C ASN A 84 -21.00 22.55 18.68
N PHE A 85 -21.14 21.94 17.52
CA PHE A 85 -22.23 20.99 17.25
C PHE A 85 -22.16 19.79 18.19
N ILE A 86 -20.99 19.18 18.42
CA ILE A 86 -20.82 18.02 19.31
C ILE A 86 -21.39 18.31 20.69
N ILE A 87 -21.12 19.48 21.26
CA ILE A 87 -21.56 19.85 22.61
C ILE A 87 -22.95 20.53 22.67
N SER A 88 -23.51 20.93 21.52
CA SER A 88 -24.82 21.59 21.43
C SER A 88 -25.98 20.59 21.57
N ASN A 89 -27.20 21.12 21.71
CA ASN A 89 -28.43 20.34 21.60
C ASN A 89 -29.05 20.35 20.20
N GLU A 90 -28.30 20.87 19.20
CA GLU A 90 -28.73 20.91 17.81
C GLU A 90 -28.91 19.50 17.26
N SER A 91 -29.93 19.30 16.39
CA SER A 91 -30.15 17.99 15.77
C SER A 91 -29.15 17.72 14.65
N THR A 92 -28.92 16.44 14.35
CA THR A 92 -28.08 16.03 13.20
C THR A 92 -28.66 16.52 11.88
N ASP A 93 -29.98 16.53 11.74
CA ASP A 93 -30.65 16.97 10.51
C ASP A 93 -30.44 18.46 10.23
N ASP A 94 -30.47 19.31 11.28
CA ASP A 94 -30.26 20.76 11.15
C ASP A 94 -28.81 21.09 10.79
N PHE A 95 -27.83 20.35 11.33
CA PHE A 95 -26.41 20.58 11.09
C PHE A 95 -25.87 19.90 9.82
N GLN A 96 -26.60 18.98 9.23
CA GLN A 96 -26.15 18.15 8.09
C GLN A 96 -25.60 18.97 6.90
N TYR A 97 -26.26 20.09 6.56
CA TYR A 97 -25.82 20.95 5.45
C TYR A 97 -24.51 21.69 5.78
N SER A 98 -24.39 22.22 7.01
CA SER A 98 -23.15 22.86 7.48
C SER A 98 -22.01 21.87 7.50
N PHE A 99 -22.23 20.64 7.96
CA PHE A 99 -21.26 19.59 7.97
C PHE A 99 -20.70 19.26 6.57
N GLN A 100 -21.57 19.16 5.57
CA GLN A 100 -21.13 18.96 4.18
C GLN A 100 -20.23 20.09 3.68
N ASN A 101 -20.62 21.35 3.90
CA ASN A 101 -19.83 22.50 3.49
C ASN A 101 -18.47 22.56 4.18
N ILE A 102 -18.40 22.20 5.47
CA ILE A 102 -17.14 22.14 6.21
C ILE A 102 -16.23 21.09 5.58
N ILE A 103 -16.72 19.87 5.34
CA ILE A 103 -15.92 18.81 4.71
C ILE A 103 -15.40 19.25 3.35
N GLU A 104 -16.23 19.85 2.52
CA GLU A 104 -15.84 20.37 1.20
C GLU A 104 -14.73 21.42 1.30
N SER A 105 -14.72 22.23 2.36
CA SER A 105 -13.67 23.23 2.59
C SER A 105 -12.33 22.57 2.94
N TYR A 106 -12.32 21.51 3.77
CA TYR A 106 -11.12 20.79 4.18
C TYR A 106 -10.53 19.92 3.07
N PHE A 107 -11.39 19.25 2.30
CA PHE A 107 -10.96 18.34 1.24
C PHE A 107 -10.90 18.99 -0.13
N GLN A 108 -11.31 20.26 -0.28
CA GLN A 108 -11.35 21.05 -1.50
C GLN A 108 -11.69 20.25 -2.77
N VAL A 109 -12.79 20.53 -3.41
CA VAL A 109 -13.37 19.79 -4.56
C VAL A 109 -12.36 19.45 -5.68
N ASN A 110 -11.21 20.14 -5.74
CA ASN A 110 -10.14 19.93 -6.71
C ASN A 110 -8.87 19.31 -6.13
N SER A 111 -8.86 18.86 -4.87
CA SER A 111 -7.70 18.18 -4.30
C SER A 111 -7.73 16.68 -4.62
N LEU A 112 -6.56 16.07 -4.80
CA LEU A 112 -6.44 14.62 -4.97
C LEU A 112 -7.14 13.84 -3.84
N ASP A 113 -7.14 14.40 -2.62
CA ASP A 113 -7.75 13.75 -1.45
C ASP A 113 -9.28 13.70 -1.55
N ALA A 114 -9.93 14.73 -2.13
CA ALA A 114 -11.37 14.72 -2.38
C ALA A 114 -11.79 13.62 -3.36
N TYR A 115 -10.95 13.35 -4.35
CA TYR A 115 -11.19 12.29 -5.33
C TYR A 115 -11.26 10.91 -4.71
N TYR A 116 -10.47 10.68 -3.64
CA TYR A 116 -10.41 9.38 -2.98
C TYR A 116 -11.41 9.21 -1.83
N LEU A 117 -12.03 10.30 -1.35
CA LEU A 117 -12.99 10.25 -0.25
C LEU A 117 -14.38 9.80 -0.74
N GLU A 118 -14.75 8.55 -0.49
CA GLU A 118 -16.04 8.00 -0.88
C GLU A 118 -17.15 8.28 0.15
N GLY A 119 -16.78 8.42 1.40
CA GLY A 119 -17.71 8.76 2.46
C GLY A 119 -17.04 9.08 3.79
N LEU A 120 -17.70 9.91 4.59
CA LEU A 120 -17.32 10.23 5.96
C LEU A 120 -18.58 10.32 6.80
N ASP A 121 -18.65 9.51 7.85
CA ASP A 121 -19.75 9.50 8.80
C ASP A 121 -19.26 9.90 10.18
N LEU A 122 -20.00 10.79 10.84
CA LEU A 122 -19.78 11.18 12.22
C LEU A 122 -20.93 10.65 13.09
N TYR A 123 -20.61 9.71 13.98
CA TYR A 123 -21.55 9.12 14.94
C TYR A 123 -21.27 9.66 16.33
N LEU A 124 -22.27 10.29 16.97
CA LEU A 124 -22.18 10.80 18.33
C LEU A 124 -22.95 9.91 19.29
N LEU A 125 -22.35 9.54 20.42
CA LEU A 125 -22.93 8.61 21.39
C LEU A 125 -24.18 9.16 22.09
N HIS A 126 -24.29 10.47 22.22
CA HIS A 126 -25.37 11.16 22.92
C HIS A 126 -26.42 11.77 21.97
N LYS A 127 -26.22 11.72 20.65
CA LYS A 127 -27.15 12.22 19.65
C LYS A 127 -27.80 11.08 18.88
N LYS A 128 -29.03 11.29 18.46
CA LYS A 128 -29.70 10.38 17.53
C LYS A 128 -29.29 10.71 16.10
N GLY A 129 -29.01 9.67 15.30
CA GLY A 129 -28.59 9.83 13.91
C GLY A 129 -27.08 10.00 13.76
N SER A 130 -26.66 10.23 12.55
CA SER A 130 -25.28 10.46 12.15
C SER A 130 -25.22 11.59 11.13
N LEU A 131 -24.12 12.35 11.12
CA LEU A 131 -23.80 13.23 10.01
C LEU A 131 -23.10 12.42 8.93
N HIS A 132 -23.41 12.72 7.68
CA HIS A 132 -22.92 11.96 6.56
C HIS A 132 -22.41 12.88 5.43
N TYR A 133 -21.32 12.48 4.80
CA TYR A 133 -20.78 13.06 3.58
C TYR A 133 -20.38 11.97 2.58
N GLY A 134 -20.69 12.18 1.29
CA GLY A 134 -20.25 11.30 0.20
C GLY A 134 -21.30 10.30 -0.26
N TYR A 135 -20.86 9.31 -1.05
CA TYR A 135 -21.77 8.36 -1.72
C TYR A 135 -22.13 7.14 -0.86
N LYS A 136 -21.22 6.73 0.00
CA LYS A 136 -21.40 5.53 0.83
C LYS A 136 -21.79 5.94 2.24
N ASN A 137 -22.94 5.51 2.64
CA ASN A 137 -23.51 5.72 3.97
C ASN A 137 -23.81 4.38 4.62
N THR A 138 -23.42 4.22 5.88
CA THR A 138 -23.81 3.07 6.69
C THR A 138 -24.79 3.53 7.78
N SER A 139 -26.07 3.28 7.55
CA SER A 139 -27.07 3.51 8.60
C SER A 139 -26.88 2.46 9.71
N LEU A 140 -26.40 2.89 10.86
CA LEU A 140 -26.26 2.06 12.06
C LEU A 140 -27.34 2.41 13.06
N SER A 141 -28.06 1.37 13.52
CA SER A 141 -29.05 1.54 14.58
C SER A 141 -28.41 1.79 15.95
N ASP A 142 -27.22 1.24 16.17
CA ASP A 142 -26.42 1.39 17.38
C ASP A 142 -24.93 1.30 17.01
N ILE A 143 -24.24 2.44 17.12
CA ILE A 143 -22.82 2.54 16.80
C ILE A 143 -21.96 1.71 17.76
N GLN A 144 -22.34 1.61 19.05
CA GLN A 144 -21.52 0.94 20.05
C GLN A 144 -21.37 -0.56 19.82
N THR A 145 -22.34 -1.18 19.14
CA THR A 145 -22.29 -2.60 18.77
C THR A 145 -21.53 -2.85 17.46
N SER A 146 -21.21 -1.78 16.72
CA SER A 146 -20.62 -1.86 15.39
C SER A 146 -19.15 -2.30 15.41
N PRO A 147 -18.63 -2.89 14.30
CA PRO A 147 -17.21 -3.15 14.15
C PRO A 147 -16.39 -1.86 14.12
N TYR A 148 -16.95 -0.74 13.63
CA TYR A 148 -16.30 0.56 13.59
C TYR A 148 -15.93 1.08 14.98
N TYR A 149 -16.87 0.96 15.92
CA TYR A 149 -16.65 1.37 17.31
C TYR A 149 -15.55 0.54 17.97
N ARG A 150 -15.61 -0.77 17.85
CA ARG A 150 -14.59 -1.67 18.40
C ARG A 150 -13.22 -1.41 17.80
N ASN A 151 -13.14 -1.16 16.51
CA ASN A 151 -11.90 -0.87 15.81
C ASN A 151 -11.30 0.49 16.25
N ALA A 152 -12.14 1.53 16.37
CA ALA A 152 -11.70 2.85 16.82
C ALA A 152 -11.08 2.83 18.23
N LEU A 153 -11.51 1.91 19.09
CA LEU A 153 -10.98 1.76 20.45
C LEU A 153 -9.62 1.07 20.53
N ILE A 154 -9.11 0.46 19.46
CA ILE A 154 -7.80 -0.21 19.47
C ILE A 154 -6.68 0.83 19.67
N TYR A 155 -6.67 1.88 18.86
CA TYR A 155 -5.77 3.04 19.00
C TYR A 155 -6.61 4.33 18.94
N PRO A 156 -7.17 4.77 20.04
CA PRO A 156 -8.26 5.76 20.06
C PRO A 156 -7.93 7.11 19.42
N THR A 157 -6.67 7.51 19.43
CA THR A 157 -6.20 8.81 18.89
C THR A 157 -5.74 8.76 17.43
N ASN A 158 -5.75 7.57 16.83
CA ASN A 158 -5.28 7.32 15.47
C ASN A 158 -6.41 6.84 14.57
N LEU A 159 -6.23 6.99 13.27
CA LEU A 159 -7.06 6.31 12.28
C LEU A 159 -6.71 4.82 12.26
N ASN A 160 -7.67 3.98 12.54
CA ASN A 160 -7.51 2.54 12.56
C ASN A 160 -8.15 1.94 11.29
N TRP A 161 -7.41 1.09 10.60
CA TRP A 161 -7.91 0.35 9.45
C TRP A 161 -8.88 -0.74 9.89
N LEU A 162 -10.03 -0.82 9.23
CA LEU A 162 -10.90 -1.98 9.36
C LEU A 162 -10.41 -3.11 8.46
N PRO A 163 -10.72 -4.38 8.80
CA PRO A 163 -10.54 -5.50 7.88
C PRO A 163 -11.27 -5.22 6.55
N TYR A 164 -10.64 -5.58 5.44
CA TYR A 164 -11.24 -5.37 4.12
C TYR A 164 -12.59 -6.09 4.00
N ASN A 165 -13.59 -5.35 3.56
CA ASN A 165 -14.94 -5.85 3.33
C ASN A 165 -15.23 -5.85 1.82
N GLN A 166 -15.35 -7.05 1.22
CA GLN A 166 -15.61 -7.19 -0.21
C GLN A 166 -16.92 -6.54 -0.68
N LYS A 167 -17.90 -6.39 0.22
CA LYS A 167 -19.19 -5.77 -0.13
C LYS A 167 -19.11 -4.27 -0.31
N GLU A 168 -18.22 -3.64 0.44
CA GLU A 168 -18.08 -2.17 0.43
C GLU A 168 -17.14 -1.67 -0.67
N GLU A 169 -16.23 -2.52 -1.14
CA GLU A 169 -15.26 -2.21 -2.20
C GLU A 169 -14.41 -0.95 -1.91
N CYS A 170 -14.28 -0.57 -0.66
CA CYS A 170 -13.52 0.59 -0.21
C CYS A 170 -12.64 0.25 0.99
N LEU A 171 -11.69 1.12 1.26
CA LEU A 171 -10.87 1.09 2.46
C LEU A 171 -11.63 1.81 3.57
N GLU A 172 -11.86 1.15 4.68
CA GLU A 172 -12.58 1.72 5.81
C GLU A 172 -11.62 1.99 6.97
N LEU A 173 -11.79 3.17 7.57
CA LEU A 173 -11.03 3.62 8.74
C LEU A 173 -11.98 4.14 9.79
N SER A 174 -11.60 4.01 11.06
CA SER A 174 -12.35 4.62 12.17
C SER A 174 -11.43 5.26 13.20
N MET A 175 -11.92 6.31 13.87
CA MET A 175 -11.20 7.02 14.95
C MET A 175 -12.20 7.51 16.00
N CYS A 176 -11.78 7.50 17.27
CA CYS A 176 -12.56 8.06 18.37
C CYS A 176 -12.52 9.59 18.39
N ILE A 177 -13.62 10.19 18.87
CA ILE A 177 -13.76 11.61 19.10
C ILE A 177 -13.95 11.82 20.60
N TYR A 178 -13.07 12.64 21.20
CA TYR A 178 -13.07 12.93 22.62
C TYR A 178 -13.42 14.38 22.90
N ASN A 179 -14.07 14.58 24.03
CA ASN A 179 -14.20 15.90 24.64
C ASN A 179 -12.84 16.34 25.20
N TYR A 180 -12.42 17.56 24.89
CA TYR A 180 -11.12 18.07 25.38
C TYR A 180 -11.14 18.49 26.84
N THR A 181 -12.31 18.68 27.42
CA THR A 181 -12.43 19.18 28.80
C THR A 181 -12.28 18.06 29.82
N ASP A 182 -12.92 16.93 29.56
CA ASP A 182 -13.00 15.80 30.51
C ASP A 182 -12.50 14.47 29.91
N TYR A 183 -12.08 14.48 28.66
CA TYR A 183 -11.61 13.30 27.89
C TYR A 183 -12.67 12.19 27.76
N SER A 184 -13.96 12.54 27.92
CA SER A 184 -15.04 11.60 27.65
C SER A 184 -15.11 11.28 26.14
N LEU A 185 -15.47 10.03 25.84
CA LEU A 185 -15.70 9.61 24.46
C LEU A 185 -17.05 10.14 23.98
N GLU A 186 -17.03 11.03 23.00
CA GLU A 186 -18.22 11.67 22.44
C GLU A 186 -18.79 10.92 21.22
N GLY A 187 -17.93 10.26 20.47
CA GLY A 187 -18.35 9.56 19.25
C GLY A 187 -17.21 8.92 18.50
N ILE A 188 -17.52 8.52 17.27
CA ILE A 188 -16.52 8.06 16.30
C ILE A 188 -16.74 8.70 14.94
N VAL A 189 -15.65 8.86 14.22
CA VAL A 189 -15.68 9.12 12.78
C VAL A 189 -15.34 7.85 12.02
N VAL A 190 -16.09 7.57 10.95
CA VAL A 190 -15.85 6.48 10.02
C VAL A 190 -15.58 7.08 8.66
N ILE A 191 -14.50 6.68 8.04
CA ILE A 191 -14.04 7.20 6.76
C ILE A 191 -13.94 6.08 5.77
N ARG A 192 -14.39 6.34 4.55
CA ARG A 192 -14.28 5.41 3.42
C ARG A 192 -13.49 6.04 2.31
N LEU A 193 -12.41 5.37 1.95
CA LEU A 193 -11.52 5.77 0.87
C LEU A 193 -11.62 4.79 -0.28
N SER A 194 -11.60 5.30 -1.50
CA SER A 194 -11.40 4.48 -2.69
C SER A 194 -10.08 3.71 -2.61
N GLN A 195 -10.08 2.47 -3.09
CA GLN A 195 -8.84 1.69 -3.21
C GLN A 195 -7.79 2.39 -4.08
N SER A 196 -8.22 3.24 -5.02
CA SER A 196 -7.34 4.05 -5.87
C SER A 196 -6.39 4.92 -5.05
N PHE A 197 -6.76 5.31 -3.83
CA PHE A 197 -5.88 6.06 -2.92
C PHE A 197 -4.52 5.37 -2.71
N LEU A 198 -4.52 4.04 -2.59
CA LEU A 198 -3.30 3.26 -2.45
C LEU A 198 -2.78 2.74 -3.79
N LEU A 199 -3.67 2.35 -4.71
CA LEU A 199 -3.29 1.79 -6.01
C LEU A 199 -2.50 2.79 -6.86
N ASP A 200 -2.87 4.07 -6.85
CA ASP A 200 -2.17 5.09 -7.61
C ASP A 200 -0.70 5.28 -7.18
N LYS A 201 -0.36 4.84 -5.96
CA LYS A 201 1.04 4.80 -5.50
C LYS A 201 1.84 3.68 -6.18
N PHE A 202 1.18 2.65 -6.71
CA PHE A 202 1.82 1.55 -7.43
C PHE A 202 1.94 1.80 -8.93
N GLN A 203 1.06 2.61 -9.54
CA GLN A 203 0.98 2.78 -11.00
C GLN A 203 2.28 3.32 -11.61
N ASN A 204 3.08 4.06 -10.85
CA ASN A 204 4.34 4.64 -11.31
C ASN A 204 5.56 3.76 -10.99
N LEU A 205 5.34 2.57 -10.43
CA LEU A 205 6.42 1.66 -10.07
C LEU A 205 6.72 0.69 -11.20
N ASN A 206 7.78 0.97 -11.97
CA ASN A 206 8.35 0.01 -12.90
C ASN A 206 9.18 -1.03 -12.13
N ILE A 207 8.52 -1.90 -11.36
CA ILE A 207 9.21 -3.02 -10.71
C ILE A 207 9.34 -4.13 -11.76
N ILE A 208 10.58 -4.38 -12.17
CA ILE A 208 10.91 -5.42 -13.14
C ILE A 208 10.55 -6.78 -12.54
N ASN A 209 9.71 -7.55 -13.26
CA ASN A 209 9.26 -8.90 -12.87
C ASN A 209 8.33 -8.98 -11.65
N ALA A 210 7.64 -7.90 -11.25
CA ALA A 210 6.60 -8.01 -10.25
C ALA A 210 5.28 -8.45 -10.91
N ASP A 211 4.83 -9.67 -10.64
CA ASP A 211 3.55 -10.18 -11.14
C ASP A 211 2.37 -9.52 -10.40
N CYS A 212 2.56 -9.18 -9.14
CA CYS A 212 1.55 -8.53 -8.32
C CYS A 212 2.18 -7.68 -7.21
N MET A 213 1.53 -6.56 -6.86
CA MET A 213 1.86 -5.73 -5.71
C MET A 213 0.64 -5.63 -4.80
N TYR A 214 0.87 -5.69 -3.49
CA TYR A 214 -0.20 -5.59 -2.50
C TYR A 214 0.29 -4.93 -1.21
N ILE A 215 -0.68 -4.39 -0.46
CA ILE A 215 -0.47 -3.82 0.88
C ILE A 215 -1.18 -4.71 1.89
N LEU A 216 -0.50 -4.99 2.98
CA LEU A 216 -1.03 -5.74 4.12
C LEU A 216 -1.36 -4.79 5.26
N ASN A 217 -2.43 -5.07 5.98
CA ASN A 217 -2.65 -4.48 7.30
C ASN A 217 -1.85 -5.24 8.38
N GLU A 218 -1.99 -4.81 9.65
CA GLU A 218 -1.31 -5.42 10.80
C GLU A 218 -1.67 -6.92 10.99
N ASN A 219 -2.86 -7.32 10.55
CA ASN A 219 -3.35 -8.71 10.60
C ASN A 219 -2.93 -9.53 9.37
N ARG A 220 -2.00 -9.04 8.55
CA ARG A 220 -1.56 -9.65 7.29
C ARG A 220 -2.67 -9.84 6.25
N GLN A 221 -3.78 -9.14 6.38
CA GLN A 221 -4.83 -9.16 5.36
C GLN A 221 -4.47 -8.20 4.23
N ILE A 222 -4.69 -8.63 2.99
CA ILE A 222 -4.45 -7.81 1.79
C ILE A 222 -5.57 -6.77 1.70
N ILE A 223 -5.23 -5.51 1.93
CA ILE A 223 -6.16 -4.37 1.90
C ILE A 223 -6.13 -3.61 0.58
N CYS A 224 -5.07 -3.77 -0.20
CA CYS A 224 -4.92 -3.20 -1.53
C CYS A 224 -4.06 -4.12 -2.38
N SER A 225 -4.42 -4.32 -3.64
CA SER A 225 -3.67 -5.18 -4.58
C SER A 225 -3.90 -4.74 -6.01
N THR A 226 -2.87 -4.92 -6.86
CA THR A 226 -2.98 -4.82 -8.32
C THR A 226 -3.78 -5.98 -8.91
N ASP A 227 -3.86 -7.11 -8.19
CA ASP A 227 -4.75 -8.24 -8.50
C ASP A 227 -5.93 -8.25 -7.50
N ILE A 228 -7.11 -7.88 -8.00
CA ILE A 228 -8.34 -7.77 -7.20
C ILE A 228 -8.73 -9.10 -6.54
N SER A 229 -8.38 -10.24 -7.13
CA SER A 229 -8.72 -11.57 -6.60
C SER A 229 -8.04 -11.88 -5.26
N LEU A 230 -6.98 -11.16 -4.92
CA LEU A 230 -6.22 -11.31 -3.68
C LEU A 230 -6.78 -10.50 -2.52
N LEU A 231 -7.66 -9.52 -2.78
CA LEU A 231 -8.19 -8.62 -1.74
C LEU A 231 -8.94 -9.39 -0.65
N GLY A 232 -8.68 -9.03 0.58
CA GLY A 232 -9.29 -9.64 1.76
C GLY A 232 -8.67 -10.95 2.21
N ASN A 233 -7.81 -11.58 1.41
CA ASN A 233 -7.11 -12.80 1.81
C ASN A 233 -6.06 -12.50 2.87
N VAL A 234 -5.83 -13.47 3.76
CA VAL A 234 -4.75 -13.41 4.73
C VAL A 234 -3.49 -14.00 4.10
N PHE A 235 -2.39 -13.26 4.20
CA PHE A 235 -1.11 -13.69 3.68
C PHE A 235 -0.39 -14.58 4.70
N ASP A 236 -0.32 -15.89 4.46
CA ASP A 236 0.20 -16.90 5.40
C ASP A 236 1.74 -17.06 5.37
N GLY A 237 2.46 -16.21 4.67
CA GLY A 237 3.93 -16.20 4.70
C GLY A 237 4.57 -16.26 3.33
N PHE A 238 5.82 -15.80 3.27
CA PHE A 238 6.68 -16.00 2.13
C PHE A 238 7.15 -17.47 2.14
N GLU A 239 6.67 -18.30 1.24
CA GLU A 239 7.50 -19.36 0.72
C GLU A 239 8.49 -18.67 -0.25
N LEU A 240 9.65 -18.32 0.29
CA LEU A 240 10.81 -18.03 -0.52
C LEU A 240 11.25 -19.36 -1.15
N SER A 241 10.72 -19.63 -2.36
CA SER A 241 11.22 -20.71 -3.21
C SER A 241 12.55 -20.30 -3.85
#